data_0a28b0cb106d2130ba483b92362157f5
#
_entry.id   0a28b0cb106d2130ba483b92362157f5
#
_cell.length_a   1.000
_cell.length_b   1.000
_cell.length_c   1.000
_cell.angle_alpha   90.00
_cell.angle_beta   90.00
_cell.angle_gamma   90.00
#
_symmetry.space_group_name_H-M   'P 1'
#
loop_
_entity.id
_entity.type
_entity.pdbx_description
1 polymer ?
#
loop_
_entity_poly.entity_id
_entity_poly.type
_entity_poly.pdbx_seq_one_letter_code
_entity_poly.pdbx_strand_id
1 'polypeptide(L)'
;MAATTPTTAPAPLSPRPTIVLVGHGMVGQRFLEALADRGVTRRARVVVLCEEPRPAYDRVHLTSYFSQGASPEDLTLTDDAFLAEHGVELHVGDPAVAVDRNSRTVTARSGLTVGYDKLVLATGSYPFVPPVPGRDTEGCFVYRTIEDVLAIEAYAAGATSGTVVGGGLLGLEAAGALKGLGLATHVVEFAPRLMPVQVDEGGGAALRRIVEGLEVSVHTGVGTQEVLAGPDGRVGGVLLSDGSRLATDMVVFSAGVRPRDQLARDCGLPVGERGGVVVDAACRTADPHVFAIGECALAADGRVYGLVAPGYEMAETAARTIAGDDAAFTGADLSTQLKLLGVDVASFGDAHGAAEGALDVVYSDARGGVYRKLVVAADGTLLGGVLVGDCTSYGVLRPLTGSVPPVAAEHLVLPEGAGGPVALGPSALPDAAVICSCHHVTKGAIRGAVADHGCTGTAEVKKCTKAGTGCGSCVKVLGQLVDAELEANGIAVDKGLCGCFAQTRAELYETVLALRLTSYRELLRRHGREGARDGEGCEVCKPAVASILASLAPAVGADAHILDGEQAALQDTNDH
;
A
#
# COMPACT_ATOMS: atom_id res chain seq x y z
N MET A 1 50.77 -55.91 17.47
CA MET A 1 50.58 -55.19 16.18
C MET A 1 49.11 -54.72 16.13
N ALA A 2 48.87 -53.46 16.45
CA ALA A 2 47.56 -52.86 16.39
C ALA A 2 47.39 -52.21 14.99
N ALA A 3 46.35 -52.63 14.27
CA ALA A 3 46.03 -52.11 12.96
C ALA A 3 45.38 -50.73 13.12
N THR A 4 46.03 -49.70 12.64
CA THR A 4 45.50 -48.34 12.48
C THR A 4 44.53 -48.31 11.32
N THR A 5 43.25 -48.04 11.60
CA THR A 5 42.22 -47.79 10.62
C THR A 5 42.48 -46.39 9.98
N PRO A 6 42.44 -46.22 8.65
CA PRO A 6 42.60 -44.92 8.04
C PRO A 6 41.35 -44.07 8.26
N THR A 7 41.54 -42.91 8.87
CA THR A 7 40.52 -41.86 8.98
C THR A 7 40.27 -41.31 7.58
N THR A 8 39.13 -41.62 6.99
CA THR A 8 38.66 -40.98 5.74
C THR A 8 38.39 -39.53 6.01
N ALA A 9 39.08 -38.62 5.33
CA ALA A 9 38.77 -37.21 5.32
C ALA A 9 37.33 -36.99 4.82
N PRO A 10 36.56 -36.06 5.41
CA PRO A 10 35.22 -35.76 4.93
C PRO A 10 35.26 -35.29 3.47
N ALA A 11 34.38 -35.85 2.65
CA ALA A 11 34.24 -35.44 1.27
C ALA A 11 34.00 -33.94 1.21
N PRO A 12 34.55 -33.21 0.21
CA PRO A 12 34.29 -31.78 0.06
C PRO A 12 32.79 -31.58 -0.13
N LEU A 13 32.21 -30.73 0.71
CA LEU A 13 30.81 -30.32 0.59
C LEU A 13 30.59 -29.75 -0.81
N SER A 14 29.63 -30.30 -1.56
CA SER A 14 29.24 -29.74 -2.83
C SER A 14 28.93 -28.24 -2.64
N PRO A 15 29.36 -27.36 -3.55
CA PRO A 15 29.12 -25.94 -3.41
C PRO A 15 27.61 -25.72 -3.27
N ARG A 16 27.19 -24.88 -2.28
CA ARG A 16 25.78 -24.55 -2.08
C ARG A 16 25.24 -23.90 -3.35
N PRO A 17 24.04 -24.26 -3.80
CA PRO A 17 23.42 -23.60 -4.94
C PRO A 17 23.30 -22.09 -4.69
N THR A 18 23.49 -21.30 -5.73
CA THR A 18 23.41 -19.84 -5.65
C THR A 18 22.11 -19.34 -6.24
N ILE A 19 21.37 -18.54 -5.47
CA ILE A 19 20.20 -17.81 -5.90
C ILE A 19 20.59 -16.33 -6.02
N VAL A 20 20.39 -15.75 -7.21
CA VAL A 20 20.59 -14.31 -7.43
C VAL A 20 19.24 -13.65 -7.57
N LEU A 21 18.99 -12.62 -6.76
CA LEU A 21 17.82 -11.74 -6.85
C LEU A 21 18.25 -10.40 -7.45
N VAL A 22 17.60 -9.96 -8.52
CA VAL A 22 17.80 -8.65 -9.14
C VAL A 22 16.62 -7.75 -8.83
N GLY A 23 16.87 -6.73 -8.02
CA GLY A 23 15.87 -5.82 -7.48
C GLY A 23 15.51 -6.13 -6.03
N HIS A 24 15.65 -5.11 -5.17
CA HIS A 24 15.33 -5.20 -3.74
C HIS A 24 14.27 -4.16 -3.36
N GLY A 25 13.08 -4.26 -3.98
CA GLY A 25 11.87 -3.54 -3.56
C GLY A 25 10.99 -4.43 -2.67
N MET A 26 9.75 -4.01 -2.42
CA MET A 26 8.78 -4.73 -1.57
C MET A 26 8.62 -6.21 -1.97
N VAL A 27 8.51 -6.49 -3.27
CA VAL A 27 8.36 -7.86 -3.80
C VAL A 27 9.63 -8.67 -3.64
N GLY A 28 10.80 -8.05 -3.85
CA GLY A 28 12.11 -8.68 -3.62
C GLY A 28 12.31 -9.05 -2.15
N GLN A 29 11.97 -8.16 -1.22
CA GLN A 29 12.02 -8.43 0.22
C GLN A 29 11.08 -9.58 0.59
N ARG A 30 9.82 -9.56 0.10
CA ARG A 30 8.87 -10.66 0.34
C ARG A 30 9.38 -12.00 -0.15
N PHE A 31 10.08 -12.01 -1.29
CA PHE A 31 10.71 -13.23 -1.81
C PHE A 31 11.82 -13.75 -0.86
N LEU A 32 12.66 -12.86 -0.32
CA LEU A 32 13.69 -13.25 0.67
C LEU A 32 13.07 -13.84 1.93
N GLU A 33 12.02 -13.23 2.47
CA GLU A 33 11.26 -13.75 3.61
C GLU A 33 10.68 -15.14 3.32
N ALA A 34 10.09 -15.31 2.13
CA ALA A 34 9.51 -16.59 1.72
C ALA A 34 10.56 -17.70 1.57
N LEU A 35 11.79 -17.37 1.13
CA LEU A 35 12.94 -18.30 1.13
C LEU A 35 13.40 -18.64 2.55
N ALA A 36 13.45 -17.64 3.43
CA ALA A 36 13.87 -17.80 4.82
C ALA A 36 12.90 -18.70 5.59
N ASP A 37 11.59 -18.44 5.49
CA ASP A 37 10.51 -19.24 6.10
C ASP A 37 10.61 -20.73 5.73
N ARG A 38 11.11 -21.03 4.51
CA ARG A 38 11.29 -22.40 4.01
C ARG A 38 12.68 -22.97 4.26
N GLY A 39 13.53 -22.24 4.98
CA GLY A 39 14.90 -22.63 5.27
C GLY A 39 15.77 -22.78 4.02
N VAL A 40 15.41 -22.16 2.89
CA VAL A 40 16.19 -22.19 1.65
C VAL A 40 17.49 -21.41 1.83
N THR A 41 17.46 -20.29 2.54
CA THR A 41 18.63 -19.45 2.84
C THR A 41 19.72 -20.19 3.62
N ARG A 42 19.39 -21.23 4.39
CA ARG A 42 20.36 -22.06 5.13
C ARG A 42 21.12 -23.03 4.21
N ARG A 43 20.56 -23.39 3.06
CA ARG A 43 21.10 -24.40 2.12
C ARG A 43 21.52 -23.83 0.77
N ALA A 44 21.24 -22.56 0.50
CA ALA A 44 21.66 -21.82 -0.69
C ALA A 44 22.42 -20.55 -0.29
N ARG A 45 23.32 -20.10 -1.15
CA ARG A 45 23.87 -18.74 -1.11
C ARG A 45 22.87 -17.81 -1.77
N VAL A 46 22.52 -16.69 -1.14
CA VAL A 46 21.59 -15.71 -1.70
C VAL A 46 22.32 -14.39 -1.89
N VAL A 47 22.34 -13.91 -3.14
CA VAL A 47 22.96 -12.62 -3.53
C VAL A 47 21.90 -11.72 -4.11
N VAL A 48 21.84 -10.48 -3.65
CA VAL A 48 20.86 -9.46 -4.07
C VAL A 48 21.59 -8.29 -4.70
N LEU A 49 21.19 -7.95 -5.93
CA LEU A 49 21.68 -6.75 -6.64
C LEU A 49 20.57 -5.71 -6.66
N CYS A 50 20.80 -4.56 -6.00
CA CYS A 50 19.83 -3.48 -5.85
C CYS A 50 20.32 -2.21 -6.54
N GLU A 51 19.47 -1.60 -7.38
CA GLU A 51 19.79 -0.34 -8.05
C GLU A 51 19.74 0.86 -7.09
N GLU A 52 18.79 0.86 -6.18
CA GLU A 52 18.63 1.96 -5.23
C GLU A 52 19.72 1.94 -4.15
N PRO A 53 20.08 3.11 -3.60
CA PRO A 53 21.19 3.23 -2.65
C PRO A 53 20.81 2.75 -1.24
N ARG A 54 19.63 2.17 -1.07
CA ARG A 54 19.09 1.69 0.21
C ARG A 54 18.41 0.33 0.10
N PRO A 55 18.23 -0.39 1.22
CA PRO A 55 17.44 -1.63 1.28
C PRO A 55 15.96 -1.39 0.91
N ALA A 56 15.19 -2.50 0.86
CA ALA A 56 13.76 -2.45 0.60
C ALA A 56 13.01 -1.58 1.61
N TYR A 57 12.09 -0.76 1.12
CA TYR A 57 11.22 0.10 1.92
C TYR A 57 9.79 0.08 1.40
N ASP A 58 8.84 0.51 2.24
CA ASP A 58 7.42 0.55 1.95
C ASP A 58 7.07 1.72 1.04
N ARG A 59 6.86 1.42 -0.25
CA ARG A 59 6.47 2.42 -1.26
C ARG A 59 4.99 2.80 -1.21
N VAL A 60 4.16 1.98 -0.56
CA VAL A 60 2.73 2.29 -0.39
C VAL A 60 2.55 3.47 0.56
N HIS A 61 3.48 3.63 1.50
CA HIS A 61 3.45 4.71 2.48
C HIS A 61 4.38 5.89 2.16
N LEU A 62 4.89 6.01 0.92
CA LEU A 62 5.73 7.17 0.53
C LEU A 62 5.07 8.52 0.81
N THR A 63 3.74 8.60 0.69
CA THR A 63 2.99 9.84 0.96
C THR A 63 3.05 10.25 2.44
N SER A 64 3.28 9.31 3.36
CA SER A 64 3.41 9.61 4.80
C SER A 64 4.63 10.47 5.10
N TYR A 65 5.65 10.44 4.25
CA TYR A 65 6.82 11.29 4.35
C TYR A 65 6.44 12.78 4.36
N PHE A 66 5.50 13.19 3.48
CA PHE A 66 5.05 14.59 3.40
C PHE A 66 4.04 14.97 4.48
N SER A 67 3.22 14.02 4.94
CA SER A 67 2.05 14.30 5.79
C SER A 67 2.28 14.04 7.26
N GLN A 68 3.27 13.20 7.61
CA GLN A 68 3.48 12.69 8.97
C GLN A 68 4.93 12.85 9.46
N GLY A 69 5.81 13.51 8.68
CA GLY A 69 7.22 13.67 9.05
C GLY A 69 7.99 12.34 9.16
N ALA A 70 7.50 11.28 8.46
CA ALA A 70 8.16 9.98 8.48
C ALA A 70 9.58 10.09 7.92
N SER A 71 10.55 9.48 8.58
CA SER A 71 11.91 9.36 8.07
C SER A 71 12.02 8.21 7.06
N PRO A 72 13.05 8.20 6.19
CA PRO A 72 13.32 7.05 5.32
C PRO A 72 13.48 5.73 6.10
N GLU A 73 13.98 5.81 7.31
CA GLU A 73 14.19 4.67 8.21
C GLU A 73 12.87 4.05 8.67
N ASP A 74 11.84 4.86 8.90
CA ASP A 74 10.50 4.40 9.30
C ASP A 74 9.80 3.59 8.20
N LEU A 75 10.19 3.79 6.95
CA LEU A 75 9.67 3.05 5.80
C LEU A 75 10.45 1.75 5.53
N THR A 76 11.57 1.50 6.20
CA THR A 76 12.42 0.34 5.93
C THR A 76 11.72 -0.97 6.23
N LEU A 77 11.74 -1.93 5.29
CA LEU A 77 11.11 -3.25 5.40
C LEU A 77 12.06 -4.36 5.83
N THR A 78 13.35 -4.12 5.83
CA THR A 78 14.37 -5.10 6.25
C THR A 78 15.44 -4.42 7.07
N ASP A 79 16.03 -5.17 7.99
CA ASP A 79 17.13 -4.72 8.81
C ASP A 79 18.39 -5.59 8.61
N ASP A 80 19.53 -5.11 9.11
CA ASP A 80 20.79 -5.82 9.04
C ASP A 80 20.76 -7.15 9.79
N ALA A 81 19.88 -7.27 10.82
CA ALA A 81 19.73 -8.49 11.60
C ALA A 81 19.11 -9.60 10.74
N PHE A 82 18.06 -9.30 9.96
CA PHE A 82 17.47 -10.25 9.01
C PHE A 82 18.48 -10.71 7.96
N LEU A 83 19.20 -9.76 7.37
CA LEU A 83 20.22 -10.08 6.34
C LEU A 83 21.32 -10.98 6.90
N ALA A 84 21.81 -10.68 8.09
CA ALA A 84 22.86 -11.45 8.77
C ALA A 84 22.38 -12.83 9.21
N GLU A 85 21.18 -12.94 9.80
CA GLU A 85 20.60 -14.22 10.24
C GLU A 85 20.43 -15.20 9.08
N HIS A 86 20.02 -14.68 7.92
CA HIS A 86 19.74 -15.49 6.73
C HIS A 86 20.91 -15.57 5.75
N GLY A 87 22.05 -14.93 6.05
CA GLY A 87 23.26 -14.94 5.21
C GLY A 87 23.03 -14.37 3.82
N VAL A 88 22.22 -13.32 3.72
CA VAL A 88 21.89 -12.63 2.45
C VAL A 88 22.98 -11.61 2.14
N GLU A 89 23.60 -11.73 0.97
CA GLU A 89 24.60 -10.78 0.45
C GLU A 89 23.87 -9.68 -0.34
N LEU A 90 23.65 -8.51 0.25
CA LEU A 90 22.97 -7.38 -0.38
C LEU A 90 23.97 -6.34 -0.91
N HIS A 91 23.89 -6.03 -2.21
CA HIS A 91 24.65 -4.98 -2.89
C HIS A 91 23.70 -3.84 -3.28
N VAL A 92 23.66 -2.76 -2.48
CA VAL A 92 22.87 -1.54 -2.76
C VAL A 92 23.64 -0.61 -3.69
N GLY A 93 22.91 0.15 -4.53
CA GLY A 93 23.51 1.08 -5.50
C GLY A 93 24.27 0.39 -6.64
N ASP A 94 24.18 -0.93 -6.74
CA ASP A 94 24.91 -1.73 -7.74
C ASP A 94 23.96 -2.59 -8.60
N PRO A 95 23.25 -1.95 -9.56
CA PRO A 95 22.29 -2.65 -10.40
C PRO A 95 22.92 -3.70 -11.30
N ALA A 96 22.20 -4.81 -11.52
CA ALA A 96 22.52 -5.73 -12.60
C ALA A 96 22.42 -5.02 -13.96
N VAL A 97 23.42 -5.18 -14.81
CA VAL A 97 23.50 -4.58 -16.15
C VAL A 97 23.54 -5.62 -17.27
N ALA A 98 23.86 -6.87 -16.99
CA ALA A 98 23.84 -7.94 -17.96
C ALA A 98 23.53 -9.29 -17.34
N VAL A 99 22.88 -10.17 -18.11
CA VAL A 99 22.62 -11.57 -17.79
C VAL A 99 23.14 -12.42 -18.94
N ASP A 100 24.05 -13.34 -18.67
CA ASP A 100 24.44 -14.39 -19.61
C ASP A 100 23.80 -15.71 -19.18
N ARG A 101 22.82 -16.17 -19.94
CA ARG A 101 22.06 -17.39 -19.70
C ARG A 101 22.85 -18.65 -20.01
N ASN A 102 23.86 -18.58 -20.90
CA ASN A 102 24.67 -19.72 -21.27
C ASN A 102 25.66 -20.07 -20.16
N SER A 103 26.37 -19.06 -19.64
CA SER A 103 27.28 -19.21 -18.51
C SER A 103 26.58 -19.15 -17.15
N ARG A 104 25.29 -18.78 -17.12
CA ARG A 104 24.48 -18.53 -15.91
C ARG A 104 25.17 -17.53 -14.99
N THR A 105 25.48 -16.37 -15.50
CA THR A 105 26.07 -15.28 -14.73
C THR A 105 25.25 -13.99 -14.85
N VAL A 106 25.28 -13.20 -13.77
CA VAL A 106 24.76 -11.83 -13.74
C VAL A 106 25.93 -10.91 -13.46
N THR A 107 26.03 -9.82 -14.23
CA THR A 107 27.06 -8.79 -14.04
C THR A 107 26.40 -7.51 -13.53
N ALA A 108 26.91 -6.98 -12.42
CA ALA A 108 26.53 -5.70 -11.86
C ALA A 108 27.33 -4.54 -12.46
N ARG A 109 26.86 -3.30 -12.25
CA ARG A 109 27.52 -2.07 -12.75
C ARG A 109 28.96 -1.91 -12.25
N SER A 110 29.25 -2.34 -11.04
CA SER A 110 30.61 -2.33 -10.46
C SER A 110 31.59 -3.26 -11.17
N GLY A 111 31.11 -4.17 -12.02
CA GLY A 111 31.86 -5.25 -12.62
C GLY A 111 31.81 -6.57 -11.81
N LEU A 112 31.15 -6.59 -10.67
CA LEU A 112 30.89 -7.84 -9.94
C LEU A 112 30.13 -8.81 -10.84
N THR A 113 30.64 -10.02 -11.00
CA THR A 113 29.95 -11.08 -11.76
C THR A 113 29.68 -12.26 -10.83
N VAL A 114 28.41 -12.65 -10.75
CA VAL A 114 27.89 -13.71 -9.87
C VAL A 114 27.28 -14.82 -10.71
N GLY A 115 27.74 -16.06 -10.50
CA GLY A 115 27.14 -17.26 -11.08
C GLY A 115 25.83 -17.61 -10.34
N TYR A 116 24.84 -18.15 -11.05
CA TYR A 116 23.56 -18.54 -10.43
C TYR A 116 23.11 -19.95 -10.83
N ASP A 117 22.46 -20.66 -9.91
CA ASP A 117 21.65 -21.83 -10.18
C ASP A 117 20.19 -21.43 -10.41
N LYS A 118 19.73 -20.36 -9.72
CA LYS A 118 18.45 -19.70 -9.93
C LYS A 118 18.65 -18.19 -9.96
N LEU A 119 18.02 -17.55 -10.93
CA LEU A 119 17.96 -16.09 -11.07
C LEU A 119 16.50 -15.64 -10.92
N VAL A 120 16.25 -14.63 -10.10
CA VAL A 120 14.93 -14.04 -9.93
C VAL A 120 14.98 -12.56 -10.30
N LEU A 121 14.22 -12.18 -11.32
CA LEU A 121 14.05 -10.79 -11.72
C LEU A 121 12.87 -10.19 -10.94
N ALA A 122 13.16 -9.26 -10.05
CA ALA A 122 12.19 -8.47 -9.27
C ALA A 122 12.43 -6.98 -9.52
N THR A 123 12.72 -6.63 -10.77
CA THR A 123 13.17 -5.31 -11.21
C THR A 123 12.05 -4.24 -11.15
N GLY A 124 10.79 -4.66 -10.96
CA GLY A 124 9.65 -3.76 -10.80
C GLY A 124 9.31 -2.99 -12.08
N SER A 125 8.97 -1.73 -11.92
CA SER A 125 8.58 -0.84 -13.01
C SER A 125 9.26 0.53 -12.90
N TYR A 126 9.19 1.32 -13.95
CA TYR A 126 9.57 2.72 -13.96
C TYR A 126 8.37 3.61 -14.32
N PRO A 127 8.33 4.87 -13.84
CA PRO A 127 7.28 5.80 -14.20
C PRO A 127 7.25 6.04 -15.71
N PHE A 128 6.05 6.06 -16.28
CA PHE A 128 5.87 6.46 -17.66
C PHE A 128 5.78 7.97 -17.74
N VAL A 129 6.75 8.57 -18.41
CA VAL A 129 6.72 10.00 -18.77
C VAL A 129 6.27 10.11 -20.23
N PRO A 130 5.13 10.78 -20.50
CA PRO A 130 4.67 10.98 -21.87
C PRO A 130 5.74 11.67 -22.71
N PRO A 131 5.91 11.30 -23.99
CA PRO A 131 6.93 11.87 -24.87
C PRO A 131 6.51 13.26 -25.39
N VAL A 132 6.26 14.18 -24.46
CA VAL A 132 5.87 15.55 -24.78
C VAL A 132 7.09 16.50 -24.80
N PRO A 133 7.11 17.55 -25.65
CA PRO A 133 8.15 18.57 -25.60
C PRO A 133 8.26 19.19 -24.20
N GLY A 134 9.47 19.50 -23.78
CA GLY A 134 9.74 20.15 -22.50
C GLY A 134 9.68 19.23 -21.27
N ARG A 135 9.44 17.93 -21.41
CA ARG A 135 9.34 16.98 -20.28
C ARG A 135 10.61 16.86 -19.43
N ASP A 136 11.75 17.27 -19.98
CA ASP A 136 13.06 17.22 -19.31
C ASP A 136 13.48 18.63 -18.78
N THR A 137 12.56 19.61 -18.80
CA THR A 137 12.78 20.97 -18.25
C THR A 137 13.00 20.89 -16.73
N GLU A 138 13.91 21.71 -16.19
CA GLU A 138 14.12 21.82 -14.74
C GLU A 138 12.80 22.19 -14.03
N GLY A 139 12.38 21.38 -13.06
CA GLY A 139 11.06 21.45 -12.43
C GLY A 139 10.10 20.35 -12.87
N CYS A 140 10.55 19.43 -13.76
CA CYS A 140 9.83 18.20 -14.07
C CYS A 140 10.34 17.06 -13.20
N PHE A 141 9.41 16.32 -12.59
CA PHE A 141 9.68 15.22 -11.66
C PHE A 141 8.84 14.00 -12.00
N VAL A 142 9.24 12.86 -11.43
CA VAL A 142 8.43 11.66 -11.28
C VAL A 142 8.19 11.38 -9.80
N TYR A 143 7.22 10.55 -9.47
CA TYR A 143 6.88 10.18 -8.09
C TYR A 143 6.93 8.67 -7.95
N ARG A 144 8.06 8.13 -7.45
CA ARG A 144 8.28 6.68 -7.38
C ARG A 144 9.20 6.23 -6.24
N THR A 145 10.24 7.00 -5.94
CA THR A 145 11.28 6.64 -4.97
C THR A 145 11.38 7.69 -3.86
N ILE A 146 12.08 7.37 -2.79
CA ILE A 146 12.40 8.34 -1.73
C ILE A 146 13.20 9.50 -2.31
N GLU A 147 14.13 9.22 -3.24
CA GLU A 147 14.93 10.25 -3.91
C GLU A 147 14.05 11.23 -4.71
N ASP A 148 13.00 10.72 -5.39
CA ASP A 148 12.03 11.58 -6.09
C ASP A 148 11.28 12.49 -5.11
N VAL A 149 10.86 11.93 -3.97
CA VAL A 149 10.17 12.65 -2.89
C VAL A 149 11.04 13.79 -2.35
N LEU A 150 12.30 13.50 -2.02
CA LEU A 150 13.27 14.49 -1.54
C LEU A 150 13.53 15.60 -2.57
N ALA A 151 13.64 15.24 -3.86
CA ALA A 151 13.82 16.20 -4.93
C ALA A 151 12.59 17.11 -5.13
N ILE A 152 11.38 16.55 -5.04
CA ILE A 152 10.12 17.31 -5.09
C ILE A 152 10.04 18.29 -3.92
N GLU A 153 10.32 17.83 -2.70
CA GLU A 153 10.27 18.66 -1.49
C GLU A 153 11.27 19.83 -1.57
N ALA A 154 12.52 19.53 -1.93
CA ALA A 154 13.55 20.55 -2.06
C ALA A 154 13.20 21.62 -3.12
N TYR A 155 12.59 21.22 -4.23
CA TYR A 155 12.19 22.17 -5.29
C TYR A 155 10.94 22.97 -4.90
N ALA A 156 9.99 22.34 -4.21
CA ALA A 156 8.73 22.93 -3.78
C ALA A 156 8.95 24.14 -2.84
N ALA A 157 10.05 24.18 -2.09
CA ALA A 157 10.40 25.31 -1.22
C ALA A 157 10.52 26.67 -1.98
N GLY A 158 10.77 26.63 -3.29
CA GLY A 158 10.84 27.82 -4.15
C GLY A 158 9.66 27.96 -5.13
N ALA A 159 8.67 27.07 -5.07
CA ALA A 159 7.52 27.02 -5.97
C ALA A 159 6.25 27.53 -5.27
N THR A 160 5.27 27.97 -6.04
CA THR A 160 3.94 28.38 -5.56
C THR A 160 2.83 27.50 -6.12
N SER A 161 3.10 26.76 -7.18
CA SER A 161 2.13 25.95 -7.89
C SER A 161 2.76 24.67 -8.44
N GLY A 162 1.96 23.58 -8.51
CA GLY A 162 2.39 22.32 -9.07
C GLY A 162 1.28 21.62 -9.86
N THR A 163 1.66 21.02 -10.98
CA THR A 163 0.77 20.25 -11.84
C THR A 163 1.15 18.77 -11.84
N VAL A 164 0.22 17.90 -11.49
CA VAL A 164 0.36 16.45 -11.63
C VAL A 164 -0.24 16.00 -12.95
N VAL A 165 0.54 15.31 -13.76
CA VAL A 165 0.11 14.69 -15.03
C VAL A 165 -0.22 13.22 -14.78
N GLY A 166 -1.52 12.91 -14.72
CA GLY A 166 -2.10 11.62 -14.39
C GLY A 166 -3.00 11.70 -13.16
N GLY A 167 -4.27 11.31 -13.30
CA GLY A 167 -5.30 11.32 -12.26
C GLY A 167 -5.63 9.92 -11.72
N GLY A 168 -4.69 8.98 -11.83
CA GLY A 168 -4.77 7.64 -11.21
C GLY A 168 -4.35 7.65 -9.74
N LEU A 169 -4.20 6.45 -9.14
CA LEU A 169 -3.84 6.25 -7.73
C LEU A 169 -2.64 7.12 -7.31
N LEU A 170 -1.47 6.85 -7.92
CA LEU A 170 -0.23 7.57 -7.60
C LEU A 170 -0.28 9.06 -7.94
N GLY A 171 -1.06 9.44 -8.95
CA GLY A 171 -1.20 10.85 -9.34
C GLY A 171 -1.95 11.66 -8.29
N LEU A 172 -3.00 11.09 -7.73
CA LEU A 172 -3.75 11.73 -6.66
C LEU A 172 -2.96 11.75 -5.33
N GLU A 173 -2.12 10.74 -5.08
CA GLU A 173 -1.17 10.76 -3.96
C GLU A 173 -0.15 11.89 -4.14
N ALA A 174 0.45 12.02 -5.33
CA ALA A 174 1.36 13.11 -5.64
C ALA A 174 0.66 14.48 -5.50
N ALA A 175 -0.60 14.62 -5.93
CA ALA A 175 -1.37 15.85 -5.75
C ALA A 175 -1.58 16.18 -4.26
N GLY A 176 -1.84 15.13 -3.45
CA GLY A 176 -1.92 15.27 -2.00
C GLY A 176 -0.62 15.76 -1.38
N ALA A 177 0.52 15.23 -1.83
CA ALA A 177 1.83 15.66 -1.42
C ALA A 177 2.10 17.14 -1.75
N LEU A 178 1.85 17.56 -3.01
CA LEU A 178 2.04 18.95 -3.44
C LEU A 178 1.15 19.92 -2.65
N LYS A 179 -0.12 19.55 -2.40
CA LYS A 179 -1.02 20.35 -1.57
C LYS A 179 -0.52 20.43 -0.12
N GLY A 180 -0.04 19.32 0.43
CA GLY A 180 0.57 19.28 1.77
C GLY A 180 1.79 20.19 1.92
N LEU A 181 2.54 20.38 0.82
CA LEU A 181 3.65 21.34 0.74
C LEU A 181 3.19 22.80 0.51
N GLY A 182 1.88 23.06 0.49
CA GLY A 182 1.30 24.41 0.37
C GLY A 182 1.20 24.94 -1.07
N LEU A 183 1.37 24.09 -2.08
CA LEU A 183 1.30 24.51 -3.48
C LEU A 183 -0.14 24.58 -4.00
N ALA A 184 -0.44 25.58 -4.83
CA ALA A 184 -1.63 25.58 -5.68
C ALA A 184 -1.54 24.39 -6.65
N THR A 185 -2.41 23.38 -6.48
CA THR A 185 -2.24 22.08 -7.10
C THR A 185 -3.25 21.84 -8.23
N HIS A 186 -2.76 21.40 -9.38
CA HIS A 186 -3.55 20.97 -10.53
C HIS A 186 -3.33 19.48 -10.82
N VAL A 187 -4.39 18.79 -11.24
CA VAL A 187 -4.33 17.41 -11.76
C VAL A 187 -4.84 17.41 -13.18
N VAL A 188 -4.03 16.92 -14.12
CA VAL A 188 -4.37 16.75 -15.53
C VAL A 188 -4.52 15.27 -15.84
N GLU A 189 -5.72 14.84 -16.25
CA GLU A 189 -6.04 13.44 -16.58
C GLU A 189 -6.57 13.34 -18.01
N PHE A 190 -5.91 12.50 -18.82
CA PHE A 190 -6.30 12.26 -20.20
C PHE A 190 -7.66 11.56 -20.33
N ALA A 191 -7.97 10.66 -19.40
CA ALA A 191 -9.27 10.00 -19.36
C ALA A 191 -10.39 10.98 -18.94
N PRO A 192 -11.66 10.69 -19.26
CA PRO A 192 -12.78 11.59 -18.95
C PRO A 192 -13.06 11.72 -17.44
N ARG A 193 -12.40 10.94 -16.60
CA ARG A 193 -12.57 10.95 -15.13
C ARG A 193 -11.30 10.57 -14.39
N LEU A 194 -11.22 10.94 -13.11
CA LEU A 194 -10.19 10.48 -12.19
C LEU A 194 -10.33 8.97 -11.93
N MET A 195 -9.21 8.30 -11.67
CA MET A 195 -9.12 6.86 -11.36
C MET A 195 -9.94 5.97 -12.32
N PRO A 196 -9.78 6.11 -13.65
CA PRO A 196 -10.68 5.48 -14.64
C PRO A 196 -10.66 3.94 -14.60
N VAL A 197 -9.63 3.35 -14.03
CA VAL A 197 -9.48 1.89 -13.85
C VAL A 197 -10.29 1.41 -12.64
N GLN A 198 -10.36 2.21 -11.56
CA GLN A 198 -10.96 1.81 -10.29
C GLN A 198 -12.42 2.21 -10.16
N VAL A 199 -12.81 3.36 -10.72
CA VAL A 199 -14.17 3.87 -10.54
C VAL A 199 -14.90 4.05 -11.87
N ASP A 200 -16.21 3.90 -11.83
CA ASP A 200 -17.10 4.18 -12.95
C ASP A 200 -17.37 5.70 -13.10
N GLU A 201 -18.27 6.09 -13.98
CA GLU A 201 -18.58 7.49 -14.25
C GLU A 201 -19.16 8.20 -13.02
N GLY A 202 -20.07 7.55 -12.29
CA GLY A 202 -20.68 8.10 -11.07
C GLY A 202 -19.67 8.29 -9.95
N GLY A 203 -18.84 7.28 -9.71
CA GLY A 203 -17.74 7.33 -8.74
C GLY A 203 -16.69 8.39 -9.10
N GLY A 204 -16.32 8.51 -10.39
CA GLY A 204 -15.40 9.53 -10.87
C GLY A 204 -15.94 10.95 -10.71
N ALA A 205 -17.24 11.16 -10.96
CA ALA A 205 -17.90 12.46 -10.75
C ALA A 205 -17.98 12.84 -9.25
N ALA A 206 -18.23 11.86 -8.37
CA ALA A 206 -18.20 12.08 -6.93
C ALA A 206 -16.79 12.42 -6.45
N LEU A 207 -15.79 11.63 -6.86
CA LEU A 207 -14.39 11.84 -6.51
C LEU A 207 -13.89 13.22 -6.95
N ARG A 208 -14.20 13.62 -8.20
CA ARG A 208 -13.84 14.95 -8.71
C ARG A 208 -14.37 16.06 -7.80
N ARG A 209 -15.67 16.04 -7.45
CA ARG A 209 -16.27 17.07 -6.59
C ARG A 209 -15.57 17.15 -5.22
N ILE A 210 -15.23 16.01 -4.64
CA ILE A 210 -14.56 15.97 -3.34
C ILE A 210 -13.15 16.56 -3.47
N VAL A 211 -12.38 16.15 -4.49
CA VAL A 211 -11.01 16.64 -4.74
C VAL A 211 -11.00 18.14 -5.03
N GLU A 212 -11.95 18.65 -5.84
CA GLU A 212 -12.12 20.08 -6.09
C GLU A 212 -12.52 20.84 -4.81
N GLY A 213 -13.35 20.23 -3.94
CA GLY A 213 -13.69 20.76 -2.61
C GLY A 213 -12.49 20.87 -1.66
N LEU A 214 -11.43 20.16 -1.93
CA LEU A 214 -10.13 20.25 -1.25
C LEU A 214 -9.20 21.27 -1.93
N GLU A 215 -9.70 22.16 -2.78
CA GLU A 215 -8.94 23.20 -3.51
C GLU A 215 -7.85 22.63 -4.45
N VAL A 216 -8.03 21.43 -4.98
CA VAL A 216 -7.22 20.88 -6.06
C VAL A 216 -7.98 21.06 -7.38
N SER A 217 -7.38 21.74 -8.35
CA SER A 217 -7.98 21.96 -9.65
C SER A 217 -7.88 20.72 -10.53
N VAL A 218 -9.02 20.20 -11.02
CA VAL A 218 -9.08 18.94 -11.78
C VAL A 218 -9.42 19.19 -13.24
N HIS A 219 -8.54 18.74 -14.14
CA HIS A 219 -8.67 18.84 -15.61
C HIS A 219 -8.75 17.41 -16.19
N THR A 220 -9.95 16.93 -16.50
CA THR A 220 -10.17 15.60 -17.09
C THR A 220 -10.54 15.69 -18.56
N GLY A 221 -10.29 14.61 -19.33
CA GLY A 221 -10.54 14.56 -20.79
C GLY A 221 -9.55 15.39 -21.59
N VAL A 222 -8.44 15.82 -21.00
CA VAL A 222 -7.40 16.62 -21.65
C VAL A 222 -6.02 16.01 -21.39
N GLY A 223 -5.18 16.00 -22.40
CA GLY A 223 -3.79 15.54 -22.31
C GLY A 223 -2.82 16.70 -22.16
N THR A 224 -1.66 16.44 -21.58
CA THR A 224 -0.52 17.36 -21.65
C THR A 224 0.06 17.31 -23.06
N GLN A 225 0.13 18.46 -23.72
CA GLN A 225 0.70 18.59 -25.06
C GLN A 225 2.17 19.02 -25.01
N GLU A 226 2.52 19.93 -24.10
CA GLU A 226 3.87 20.48 -23.96
C GLU A 226 4.06 21.02 -22.52
N VAL A 227 5.28 20.89 -21.99
CA VAL A 227 5.73 21.62 -20.81
C VAL A 227 6.47 22.86 -21.26
N LEU A 228 6.00 24.03 -20.84
CA LEU A 228 6.52 25.32 -21.24
C LEU A 228 7.62 25.80 -20.30
N ALA A 229 8.77 26.17 -20.83
CA ALA A 229 9.81 26.78 -20.03
C ALA A 229 9.51 28.27 -19.76
N GLY A 230 9.78 28.73 -18.56
CA GLY A 230 9.80 30.13 -18.17
C GLY A 230 11.05 30.86 -18.65
N PRO A 231 11.15 32.16 -18.38
CA PRO A 231 12.30 32.98 -18.80
C PRO A 231 13.64 32.57 -18.18
N ASP A 232 13.58 31.87 -17.03
CA ASP A 232 14.74 31.35 -16.29
C ASP A 232 15.16 29.93 -16.72
N GLY A 233 14.46 29.35 -17.72
CA GLY A 233 14.71 28.00 -18.23
C GLY A 233 14.05 26.89 -17.41
N ARG A 234 13.34 27.23 -16.32
CA ARG A 234 12.57 26.30 -15.49
C ARG A 234 11.14 26.13 -16.03
N VAL A 235 10.38 25.19 -15.44
CA VAL A 235 8.96 25.04 -15.74
C VAL A 235 8.23 26.35 -15.45
N GLY A 236 7.47 26.87 -16.43
CA GLY A 236 6.63 28.07 -16.31
C GLY A 236 5.16 27.79 -16.68
N GLY A 237 4.85 26.57 -17.11
CA GLY A 237 3.48 26.18 -17.43
C GLY A 237 3.35 24.87 -18.19
N VAL A 238 2.10 24.49 -18.45
CA VAL A 238 1.73 23.33 -19.25
C VAL A 238 0.71 23.75 -20.31
N LEU A 239 0.93 23.35 -21.56
CA LEU A 239 -0.04 23.46 -22.65
C LEU A 239 -0.86 22.17 -22.70
N LEU A 240 -2.18 22.28 -22.65
CA LEU A 240 -3.10 21.15 -22.73
C LEU A 240 -3.58 20.91 -24.17
N SER A 241 -4.10 19.71 -24.42
CA SER A 241 -4.56 19.29 -25.77
C SER A 241 -5.76 20.07 -26.31
N ASP A 242 -6.52 20.76 -25.45
CA ASP A 242 -7.60 21.67 -25.82
C ASP A 242 -7.13 23.09 -26.13
N GLY A 243 -5.81 23.34 -26.06
CA GLY A 243 -5.17 24.65 -26.31
C GLY A 243 -5.12 25.55 -25.08
N SER A 244 -5.68 25.12 -23.93
CA SER A 244 -5.58 25.90 -22.69
C SER A 244 -4.16 25.80 -22.09
N ARG A 245 -3.80 26.80 -21.29
CA ARG A 245 -2.49 26.89 -20.63
C ARG A 245 -2.70 26.98 -19.12
N LEU A 246 -1.97 26.15 -18.39
CA LEU A 246 -1.87 26.19 -16.93
C LEU A 246 -0.51 26.80 -16.56
N ALA A 247 -0.53 27.89 -15.80
CA ALA A 247 0.69 28.39 -15.17
C ALA A 247 1.05 27.46 -14.01
N THR A 248 2.29 27.02 -13.97
CA THR A 248 2.78 26.13 -12.90
C THR A 248 4.30 26.20 -12.81
N ASP A 249 4.84 26.10 -11.59
CA ASP A 249 6.27 26.18 -11.34
C ASP A 249 6.93 24.79 -11.38
N MET A 250 6.14 23.72 -11.25
CA MET A 250 6.64 22.35 -11.34
C MET A 250 5.61 21.39 -11.94
N VAL A 251 6.12 20.29 -12.51
CA VAL A 251 5.31 19.20 -13.08
C VAL A 251 5.75 17.87 -12.48
N VAL A 252 4.80 17.08 -12.01
CA VAL A 252 5.03 15.70 -11.54
C VAL A 252 4.33 14.74 -12.49
N PHE A 253 5.10 13.91 -13.18
CA PHE A 253 4.55 12.89 -14.07
C PHE A 253 4.17 11.64 -13.30
N SER A 254 2.89 11.28 -13.34
CA SER A 254 2.30 10.09 -12.75
C SER A 254 1.30 9.41 -13.71
N ALA A 255 1.66 9.35 -15.01
CA ALA A 255 0.82 8.84 -16.09
C ALA A 255 0.90 7.31 -16.27
N GLY A 256 1.12 6.58 -15.18
CA GLY A 256 1.24 5.13 -15.15
C GLY A 256 2.69 4.65 -15.08
N VAL A 257 2.87 3.33 -15.18
CA VAL A 257 4.16 2.66 -15.07
C VAL A 257 4.43 1.75 -16.26
N ARG A 258 5.70 1.39 -16.47
CA ARG A 258 6.13 0.41 -17.47
C ARG A 258 7.01 -0.64 -16.79
N PRO A 259 6.87 -1.93 -17.13
CA PRO A 259 7.73 -2.99 -16.62
C PRO A 259 9.21 -2.71 -16.91
N ARG A 260 10.08 -2.95 -15.93
CA ARG A 260 11.54 -2.96 -16.13
C ARG A 260 11.98 -4.32 -16.63
N ASP A 261 11.82 -4.58 -17.91
CA ASP A 261 12.08 -5.85 -18.59
C ASP A 261 13.35 -5.82 -19.47
N GLN A 262 14.17 -4.77 -19.39
CA GLN A 262 15.33 -4.57 -20.24
C GLN A 262 16.35 -5.71 -20.13
N LEU A 263 16.69 -6.15 -18.92
CA LEU A 263 17.61 -7.28 -18.73
C LEU A 263 17.11 -8.57 -19.39
N ALA A 264 15.80 -8.80 -19.35
CA ALA A 264 15.18 -9.95 -19.99
C ALA A 264 15.25 -9.85 -21.53
N ARG A 265 14.96 -8.67 -22.10
CA ARG A 265 15.09 -8.40 -23.55
C ARG A 265 16.52 -8.62 -24.01
N ASP A 266 17.49 -8.04 -23.31
CA ASP A 266 18.89 -8.04 -23.70
C ASP A 266 19.48 -9.47 -23.63
N CYS A 267 19.01 -10.33 -22.72
CA CYS A 267 19.42 -11.73 -22.65
C CYS A 267 18.54 -12.70 -23.47
N GLY A 268 17.60 -12.18 -24.27
CA GLY A 268 16.78 -12.97 -25.19
C GLY A 268 15.67 -13.78 -24.53
N LEU A 269 15.16 -13.35 -23.36
CA LEU A 269 13.93 -13.91 -22.78
C LEU A 269 12.68 -13.28 -23.44
N PRO A 270 11.60 -14.05 -23.62
CA PRO A 270 10.34 -13.52 -24.14
C PRO A 270 9.78 -12.41 -23.24
N VAL A 271 9.31 -11.32 -23.87
CA VAL A 271 8.61 -10.22 -23.23
C VAL A 271 7.33 -9.91 -23.99
N GLY A 272 6.31 -9.44 -23.28
CA GLY A 272 5.04 -9.06 -23.88
C GLY A 272 5.15 -7.83 -24.80
N GLU A 273 4.19 -7.66 -25.71
CA GLU A 273 4.13 -6.52 -26.64
C GLU A 273 4.09 -5.17 -25.90
N ARG A 274 3.38 -5.12 -24.77
CA ARG A 274 3.26 -3.94 -23.91
C ARG A 274 4.29 -3.90 -22.78
N GLY A 275 5.28 -4.82 -22.81
CA GLY A 275 6.27 -5.04 -21.78
C GLY A 275 5.88 -6.18 -20.84
N GLY A 276 6.84 -6.51 -19.95
CA GLY A 276 6.73 -7.57 -18.95
C GLY A 276 7.35 -8.89 -19.40
N VAL A 277 8.18 -9.46 -18.55
CA VAL A 277 8.83 -10.75 -18.78
C VAL A 277 7.79 -11.86 -18.72
N VAL A 278 7.64 -12.63 -19.80
CA VAL A 278 6.64 -13.70 -19.89
C VAL A 278 7.00 -14.82 -18.91
N VAL A 279 6.06 -15.18 -18.03
CA VAL A 279 6.23 -16.27 -17.06
C VAL A 279 5.07 -17.25 -17.09
N ASP A 280 5.35 -18.50 -16.69
CA ASP A 280 4.33 -19.52 -16.44
C ASP A 280 3.64 -19.32 -15.07
N ALA A 281 2.69 -20.20 -14.74
CA ALA A 281 2.01 -20.15 -13.45
C ALA A 281 2.95 -20.35 -12.24
N ALA A 282 4.12 -20.93 -12.42
CA ALA A 282 5.15 -21.07 -11.38
C ALA A 282 6.11 -19.87 -11.31
N CYS A 283 5.79 -18.77 -12.01
CA CYS A 283 6.62 -17.58 -12.18
C CYS A 283 7.96 -17.83 -12.89
N ARG A 284 8.10 -18.95 -13.64
CA ARG A 284 9.30 -19.26 -14.43
C ARG A 284 9.20 -18.63 -15.80
N THR A 285 10.31 -18.15 -16.32
CA THR A 285 10.43 -17.72 -17.72
C THR A 285 10.57 -18.94 -18.66
N ALA A 286 10.80 -18.72 -19.96
CA ALA A 286 11.16 -19.78 -20.89
C ALA A 286 12.50 -20.49 -20.53
N ASP A 287 13.30 -19.89 -19.66
CA ASP A 287 14.50 -20.49 -19.07
C ASP A 287 14.16 -21.06 -17.68
N PRO A 288 14.32 -22.38 -17.43
CA PRO A 288 13.96 -23.02 -16.16
C PRO A 288 14.81 -22.57 -14.97
N HIS A 289 15.88 -21.84 -15.21
CA HIS A 289 16.74 -21.26 -14.19
C HIS A 289 16.40 -19.80 -13.86
N VAL A 290 15.52 -19.16 -14.66
CA VAL A 290 15.19 -17.74 -14.52
C VAL A 290 13.72 -17.56 -14.22
N PHE A 291 13.43 -16.78 -13.18
CA PHE A 291 12.09 -16.40 -12.73
C PHE A 291 11.91 -14.89 -12.87
N ALA A 292 10.65 -14.44 -12.98
CA ALA A 292 10.32 -13.02 -12.85
C ALA A 292 9.05 -12.85 -11.99
N ILE A 293 9.07 -11.86 -11.10
CA ILE A 293 8.02 -11.60 -10.11
C ILE A 293 7.70 -10.11 -9.99
N GLY A 294 6.45 -9.80 -9.65
CA GLY A 294 5.99 -8.43 -9.46
C GLY A 294 5.79 -7.67 -10.77
N GLU A 295 5.91 -6.35 -10.72
CA GLU A 295 5.55 -5.44 -11.83
C GLU A 295 6.40 -5.59 -13.11
N CYS A 296 7.52 -6.30 -13.05
CA CYS A 296 8.31 -6.60 -14.26
C CYS A 296 7.84 -7.84 -15.01
N ALA A 297 6.95 -8.65 -14.43
CA ALA A 297 6.50 -9.91 -15.00
C ALA A 297 5.15 -9.78 -15.72
N LEU A 298 5.02 -10.49 -16.84
CA LEU A 298 3.75 -10.74 -17.52
C LEU A 298 3.29 -12.14 -17.13
N ALA A 299 2.27 -12.21 -16.28
CA ALA A 299 1.76 -13.45 -15.74
C ALA A 299 1.06 -14.31 -16.80
N ALA A 300 0.81 -15.60 -16.50
CA ALA A 300 0.20 -16.56 -17.42
C ALA A 300 -1.21 -16.18 -17.89
N ASP A 301 -1.92 -15.34 -17.14
CA ASP A 301 -3.23 -14.77 -17.52
C ASP A 301 -3.12 -13.57 -18.47
N GLY A 302 -1.93 -13.21 -18.93
CA GLY A 302 -1.66 -12.11 -19.86
C GLY A 302 -1.67 -10.72 -19.21
N ARG A 303 -1.56 -10.62 -17.88
CA ARG A 303 -1.57 -9.35 -17.15
C ARG A 303 -0.21 -9.02 -16.54
N VAL A 304 0.13 -7.73 -16.58
CA VAL A 304 1.14 -7.13 -15.71
C VAL A 304 0.40 -6.49 -14.54
N TYR A 305 0.70 -6.94 -13.34
CA TYR A 305 0.04 -6.46 -12.13
C TYR A 305 0.78 -5.25 -11.56
N GLY A 306 0.12 -4.11 -11.51
CA GLY A 306 0.67 -2.85 -10.96
C GLY A 306 0.32 -2.62 -9.48
N LEU A 307 0.17 -3.69 -8.69
CA LEU A 307 -0.17 -3.65 -7.27
C LEU A 307 0.79 -4.53 -6.47
N VAL A 308 0.95 -4.24 -5.18
CA VAL A 308 1.88 -4.96 -4.29
C VAL A 308 1.39 -6.39 -4.00
N ALA A 309 0.09 -6.58 -3.71
CA ALA A 309 -0.46 -7.86 -3.29
C ALA A 309 -0.23 -8.98 -4.32
N PRO A 310 -0.53 -8.81 -5.63
CA PRO A 310 -0.16 -9.79 -6.65
C PRO A 310 1.34 -10.11 -6.68
N GLY A 311 2.18 -9.09 -6.53
CA GLY A 311 3.63 -9.27 -6.47
C GLY A 311 4.08 -10.13 -5.29
N TYR A 312 3.43 -10.01 -4.14
CA TYR A 312 3.69 -10.84 -2.97
C TYR A 312 3.30 -12.29 -3.19
N GLU A 313 2.16 -12.54 -3.84
CA GLU A 313 1.74 -13.90 -4.21
C GLU A 313 2.70 -14.54 -5.24
N MET A 314 3.18 -13.76 -6.22
CA MET A 314 4.20 -14.22 -7.16
C MET A 314 5.54 -14.53 -6.46
N ALA A 315 5.96 -13.72 -5.49
CA ALA A 315 7.16 -13.93 -4.69
C ALA A 315 7.06 -15.23 -3.89
N GLU A 316 5.91 -15.46 -3.26
CA GLU A 316 5.60 -16.68 -2.52
C GLU A 316 5.60 -17.91 -3.43
N THR A 317 4.97 -17.80 -4.61
CA THR A 317 4.93 -18.87 -5.62
C THR A 317 6.33 -19.23 -6.12
N ALA A 318 7.15 -18.24 -6.47
CA ALA A 318 8.51 -18.46 -6.93
C ALA A 318 9.39 -19.10 -5.84
N ALA A 319 9.26 -18.64 -4.59
CA ALA A 319 10.01 -19.21 -3.47
C ALA A 319 9.63 -20.68 -3.20
N ARG A 320 8.33 -21.02 -3.26
CA ARG A 320 7.85 -22.40 -3.15
C ARG A 320 8.38 -23.26 -4.29
N THR A 321 8.29 -22.79 -5.53
CA THR A 321 8.81 -23.50 -6.70
C THR A 321 10.32 -23.76 -6.58
N ILE A 322 11.10 -22.77 -6.13
CA ILE A 322 12.55 -22.91 -5.92
C ILE A 322 12.85 -23.89 -4.76
N ALA A 323 11.99 -23.94 -3.73
CA ALA A 323 12.11 -24.90 -2.64
C ALA A 323 11.79 -26.34 -3.05
N GLY A 324 11.15 -26.55 -4.21
CA GLY A 324 10.76 -27.85 -4.75
C GLY A 324 9.29 -28.20 -4.54
N ASP A 325 8.49 -27.25 -4.07
CA ASP A 325 7.05 -27.43 -3.91
C ASP A 325 6.32 -27.20 -5.26
N ASP A 326 5.18 -27.84 -5.42
CA ASP A 326 4.24 -27.50 -6.50
C ASP A 326 3.46 -26.24 -6.12
N ALA A 327 3.64 -25.18 -6.89
CA ALA A 327 3.01 -23.89 -6.63
C ALA A 327 2.62 -23.20 -7.94
N ALA A 328 1.46 -22.53 -7.92
CA ALA A 328 0.94 -21.81 -9.08
C ALA A 328 0.34 -20.47 -8.66
N PHE A 329 0.70 -19.43 -9.39
CA PHE A 329 0.03 -18.14 -9.38
C PHE A 329 -1.11 -18.20 -10.41
N THR A 330 -2.35 -18.10 -9.92
CA THR A 330 -3.57 -18.22 -10.74
C THR A 330 -4.27 -16.87 -10.95
N GLY A 331 -3.57 -15.78 -10.72
CA GLY A 331 -4.11 -14.42 -10.70
C GLY A 331 -4.29 -13.93 -9.27
N ALA A 332 -4.61 -12.67 -9.11
CA ALA A 332 -4.77 -12.03 -7.82
C ALA A 332 -5.95 -11.06 -7.79
N ASP A 333 -6.42 -10.79 -6.57
CA ASP A 333 -7.42 -9.76 -6.30
C ASP A 333 -6.86 -8.37 -6.61
N LEU A 334 -7.52 -7.64 -7.51
CA LEU A 334 -7.18 -6.26 -7.91
C LEU A 334 -7.94 -5.21 -7.11
N SER A 335 -8.62 -5.61 -6.05
CA SER A 335 -9.32 -4.70 -5.18
C SER A 335 -8.36 -3.66 -4.59
N THR A 336 -8.81 -2.42 -4.59
CA THR A 336 -8.04 -1.29 -4.06
C THR A 336 -8.85 -0.54 -3.02
N GLN A 337 -8.18 -0.09 -1.98
CA GLN A 337 -8.69 0.90 -1.04
C GLN A 337 -7.60 1.96 -0.86
N LEU A 338 -7.97 3.20 -1.07
CA LEU A 338 -7.07 4.33 -1.01
C LEU A 338 -7.67 5.39 -0.11
N LYS A 339 -6.83 5.96 0.74
CA LYS A 339 -7.18 7.14 1.52
C LYS A 339 -6.33 8.31 1.01
N LEU A 340 -6.97 9.17 0.21
CA LEU A 340 -6.33 10.28 -0.48
C LEU A 340 -6.81 11.60 0.07
N LEU A 341 -5.91 12.49 0.48
CA LEU A 341 -6.30 13.84 0.92
C LEU A 341 -7.44 13.82 1.96
N GLY A 342 -7.59 12.72 2.72
CA GLY A 342 -8.73 12.51 3.60
C GLY A 342 -9.97 11.93 2.93
N VAL A 343 -9.93 11.63 1.62
CA VAL A 343 -11.03 11.00 0.88
C VAL A 343 -10.79 9.49 0.80
N ASP A 344 -11.78 8.71 1.18
CA ASP A 344 -11.75 7.26 1.02
C ASP A 344 -12.31 6.87 -0.36
N VAL A 345 -11.56 6.06 -1.10
CA VAL A 345 -11.98 5.46 -2.38
C VAL A 345 -11.67 3.98 -2.36
N ALA A 346 -12.63 3.14 -2.72
CA ALA A 346 -12.41 1.71 -2.84
C ALA A 346 -13.11 1.13 -4.07
N SER A 347 -12.51 0.09 -4.65
CA SER A 347 -13.11 -0.74 -5.68
C SER A 347 -12.73 -2.20 -5.48
N PHE A 348 -13.61 -3.11 -5.84
CA PHE A 348 -13.39 -4.55 -5.69
C PHE A 348 -14.18 -5.34 -6.74
N GLY A 349 -13.67 -6.51 -7.08
CA GLY A 349 -14.29 -7.40 -8.05
C GLY A 349 -14.54 -6.73 -9.41
N ASP A 350 -15.67 -7.06 -10.04
CA ASP A 350 -16.13 -6.42 -11.27
C ASP A 350 -16.78 -5.06 -10.98
N ALA A 351 -15.96 -4.07 -10.69
CA ALA A 351 -16.40 -2.71 -10.35
C ALA A 351 -17.13 -1.98 -11.51
N HIS A 352 -16.88 -2.42 -12.74
CA HIS A 352 -17.46 -1.79 -13.95
C HIS A 352 -18.70 -2.50 -14.47
N GLY A 353 -19.06 -3.69 -13.94
CA GLY A 353 -20.19 -4.47 -14.42
C GLY A 353 -19.95 -5.04 -15.84
N ALA A 354 -18.73 -5.50 -16.10
CA ALA A 354 -18.35 -6.08 -17.39
C ALA A 354 -18.91 -7.49 -17.62
N ALA A 355 -19.30 -8.19 -16.55
CA ALA A 355 -19.90 -9.51 -16.63
C ALA A 355 -21.26 -9.45 -17.34
N GLU A 356 -21.55 -10.46 -18.18
CA GLU A 356 -22.83 -10.55 -18.89
C GLU A 356 -24.00 -10.63 -17.89
N GLY A 357 -25.01 -9.78 -18.07
CA GLY A 357 -26.19 -9.72 -17.19
C GLY A 357 -25.93 -9.08 -15.80
N ALA A 358 -24.80 -8.40 -15.62
CA ALA A 358 -24.54 -7.66 -14.40
C ALA A 358 -25.54 -6.50 -14.21
N LEU A 359 -25.97 -6.31 -12.97
CA LEU A 359 -26.92 -5.28 -12.56
C LEU A 359 -26.27 -4.37 -11.53
N ASP A 360 -26.48 -3.06 -11.67
CA ASP A 360 -25.96 -2.04 -10.75
C ASP A 360 -26.99 -1.68 -9.69
N VAL A 361 -26.58 -1.67 -8.42
CA VAL A 361 -27.32 -1.10 -7.31
C VAL A 361 -26.54 0.10 -6.81
N VAL A 362 -27.13 1.31 -6.91
CA VAL A 362 -26.41 2.57 -6.69
C VAL A 362 -27.08 3.41 -5.61
N TYR A 363 -26.26 3.94 -4.71
CA TYR A 363 -26.60 5.04 -3.79
C TYR A 363 -25.69 6.22 -4.08
N SER A 364 -26.26 7.40 -4.22
CA SER A 364 -25.49 8.62 -4.47
C SER A 364 -26.06 9.78 -3.66
N ASP A 365 -25.23 10.36 -2.80
CA ASP A 365 -25.51 11.59 -2.07
C ASP A 365 -24.44 12.64 -2.43
N ALA A 366 -24.79 13.50 -3.39
CA ALA A 366 -23.89 14.56 -3.84
C ALA A 366 -23.62 15.63 -2.76
N ARG A 367 -24.52 15.81 -1.79
CA ARG A 367 -24.36 16.75 -0.69
C ARG A 367 -23.42 16.22 0.39
N GLY A 368 -23.60 14.95 0.73
CA GLY A 368 -22.75 14.25 1.70
C GLY A 368 -21.40 13.80 1.11
N GLY A 369 -21.20 13.94 -0.21
CA GLY A 369 -19.98 13.49 -0.87
C GLY A 369 -19.83 11.96 -0.92
N VAL A 370 -20.95 11.21 -0.96
CA VAL A 370 -20.94 9.75 -0.92
C VAL A 370 -21.47 9.17 -2.24
N TYR A 371 -20.72 8.25 -2.82
CA TYR A 371 -21.15 7.40 -3.92
C TYR A 371 -20.82 5.95 -3.61
N ARG A 372 -21.82 5.08 -3.72
CA ARG A 372 -21.66 3.64 -3.49
C ARG A 372 -22.38 2.88 -4.59
N LYS A 373 -21.68 1.95 -5.23
CA LYS A 373 -22.20 1.04 -6.23
C LYS A 373 -21.84 -0.39 -5.88
N LEU A 374 -22.83 -1.27 -5.95
CA LEU A 374 -22.62 -2.72 -5.93
C LEU A 374 -23.05 -3.29 -7.28
N VAL A 375 -22.28 -4.20 -7.80
CA VAL A 375 -22.55 -4.94 -9.03
C VAL A 375 -22.95 -6.35 -8.64
N VAL A 376 -24.13 -6.78 -9.08
CA VAL A 376 -24.69 -8.08 -8.74
C VAL A 376 -25.11 -8.85 -9.99
N ALA A 377 -25.05 -10.18 -9.95
CA ALA A 377 -25.67 -11.02 -10.95
C ALA A 377 -27.17 -11.16 -10.73
N ALA A 378 -27.90 -11.70 -11.70
CA ALA A 378 -29.35 -11.91 -11.63
C ALA A 378 -29.80 -12.82 -10.47
N ASP A 379 -28.94 -13.71 -10.00
CA ASP A 379 -29.18 -14.59 -8.84
C ASP A 379 -28.83 -13.94 -7.48
N GLY A 380 -28.39 -12.67 -7.50
CA GLY A 380 -28.00 -11.91 -6.32
C GLY A 380 -26.54 -12.09 -5.90
N THR A 381 -25.74 -12.83 -6.67
CA THR A 381 -24.29 -12.97 -6.41
C THR A 381 -23.61 -11.59 -6.51
N LEU A 382 -22.86 -11.19 -5.50
CA LEU A 382 -22.07 -9.94 -5.50
C LEU A 382 -20.84 -10.11 -6.42
N LEU A 383 -20.79 -9.35 -7.52
CA LEU A 383 -19.72 -9.40 -8.50
C LEU A 383 -18.62 -8.39 -8.20
N GLY A 384 -18.97 -7.25 -7.62
CA GLY A 384 -18.01 -6.19 -7.32
C GLY A 384 -18.67 -4.91 -6.81
N GLY A 385 -17.89 -3.83 -6.75
CA GLY A 385 -18.42 -2.53 -6.33
C GLY A 385 -17.41 -1.41 -6.32
N VAL A 386 -17.94 -0.19 -6.20
CA VAL A 386 -17.22 1.09 -6.09
C VAL A 386 -17.76 1.84 -4.89
N LEU A 387 -16.87 2.35 -4.05
CA LEU A 387 -17.20 3.18 -2.89
C LEU A 387 -16.34 4.45 -2.96
N VAL A 388 -16.96 5.62 -2.81
CA VAL A 388 -16.28 6.92 -2.76
C VAL A 388 -16.87 7.75 -1.62
N GLY A 389 -16.03 8.34 -0.80
CA GLY A 389 -16.37 9.17 0.36
C GLY A 389 -16.64 8.35 1.62
N ASP A 390 -17.45 7.30 1.54
CA ASP A 390 -17.68 6.34 2.63
C ASP A 390 -17.29 4.91 2.18
N CYS A 391 -16.15 4.43 2.67
CA CYS A 391 -15.63 3.09 2.41
C CYS A 391 -15.67 2.17 3.65
N THR A 392 -16.44 2.51 4.68
CA THR A 392 -16.48 1.77 5.96
C THR A 392 -16.86 0.30 5.78
N SER A 393 -17.73 -0.01 4.82
CA SER A 393 -18.19 -1.37 4.51
C SER A 393 -17.25 -2.17 3.57
N TYR A 394 -16.20 -1.56 3.01
CA TYR A 394 -15.30 -2.24 2.08
C TYR A 394 -14.74 -3.56 2.62
N GLY A 395 -14.27 -3.57 3.86
CA GLY A 395 -13.67 -4.74 4.48
C GLY A 395 -14.64 -5.93 4.67
N VAL A 396 -15.95 -5.68 4.62
CA VAL A 396 -16.98 -6.72 4.67
C VAL A 396 -17.50 -7.07 3.27
N LEU A 397 -17.65 -6.07 2.39
CA LEU A 397 -18.19 -6.29 1.05
C LEU A 397 -17.19 -7.03 0.13
N ARG A 398 -15.92 -6.65 0.15
CA ARG A 398 -14.90 -7.28 -0.69
C ARG A 398 -14.80 -8.81 -0.48
N PRO A 399 -14.73 -9.34 0.75
CA PRO A 399 -14.70 -10.79 0.98
C PRO A 399 -15.96 -11.54 0.59
N LEU A 400 -17.07 -10.85 0.33
CA LEU A 400 -18.32 -11.46 -0.15
C LEU A 400 -18.40 -11.56 -1.67
N THR A 401 -17.43 -11.00 -2.40
CA THR A 401 -17.38 -11.10 -3.86
C THR A 401 -17.39 -12.56 -4.31
N GLY A 402 -18.23 -12.88 -5.29
CA GLY A 402 -18.43 -14.25 -5.79
C GLY A 402 -19.42 -15.07 -4.97
N SER A 403 -20.09 -14.49 -3.97
CA SER A 403 -21.12 -15.17 -3.19
C SER A 403 -22.41 -14.34 -3.13
N VAL A 404 -23.52 -14.99 -2.80
CA VAL A 404 -24.78 -14.30 -2.49
C VAL A 404 -24.69 -13.78 -1.06
N PRO A 405 -24.72 -12.46 -0.84
CA PRO A 405 -24.66 -11.91 0.52
C PRO A 405 -25.88 -12.32 1.36
N PRO A 406 -25.75 -12.43 2.69
CA PRO A 406 -26.86 -12.77 3.56
C PRO A 406 -27.94 -11.66 3.66
N VAL A 407 -27.63 -10.48 3.13
CA VAL A 407 -28.52 -9.30 3.07
C VAL A 407 -28.55 -8.80 1.64
N ALA A 408 -29.70 -8.40 1.14
CA ALA A 408 -29.88 -7.92 -0.23
C ALA A 408 -28.99 -6.70 -0.52
N ALA A 409 -28.49 -6.60 -1.76
CA ALA A 409 -27.55 -5.55 -2.17
C ALA A 409 -28.10 -4.13 -2.01
N GLU A 410 -29.43 -3.97 -2.17
CA GLU A 410 -30.17 -2.71 -1.97
C GLU A 410 -30.04 -2.16 -0.54
N HIS A 411 -29.81 -3.03 0.42
CA HIS A 411 -29.57 -2.63 1.81
C HIS A 411 -28.08 -2.43 2.09
N LEU A 412 -27.22 -3.24 1.45
CA LEU A 412 -25.77 -3.16 1.63
C LEU A 412 -25.15 -1.91 0.99
N VAL A 413 -25.82 -1.35 -0.03
CA VAL A 413 -25.35 -0.12 -0.69
C VAL A 413 -25.62 1.13 0.15
N LEU A 414 -26.54 1.08 1.10
CA LEU A 414 -26.87 2.22 1.98
C LEU A 414 -25.75 2.48 2.99
N PRO A 415 -25.45 3.75 3.30
CA PRO A 415 -24.52 4.09 4.38
C PRO A 415 -25.12 3.75 5.75
N GLU A 416 -24.25 3.61 6.75
CA GLU A 416 -24.68 3.40 8.14
C GLU A 416 -25.59 4.55 8.60
N GLY A 417 -26.73 4.21 9.22
CA GLY A 417 -27.71 5.20 9.72
C GLY A 417 -28.76 5.66 8.71
N ALA A 418 -28.69 5.28 7.43
CA ALA A 418 -29.69 5.63 6.41
C ALA A 418 -30.94 4.71 6.42
N GLY A 419 -31.24 4.04 7.53
CA GLY A 419 -32.41 3.16 7.67
C GLY A 419 -32.25 1.77 7.04
N GLY A 420 -31.03 1.40 6.67
CA GLY A 420 -30.70 0.02 6.27
C GLY A 420 -30.73 -0.95 7.45
N PRO A 421 -30.99 -2.23 7.22
CA PRO A 421 -30.87 -3.25 8.27
C PRO A 421 -29.43 -3.29 8.78
N VAL A 422 -29.28 -3.79 10.00
CA VAL A 422 -28.04 -3.92 10.77
C VAL A 422 -26.80 -4.08 9.90
N ALA A 423 -25.83 -3.20 10.07
CA ALA A 423 -24.54 -3.28 9.39
C ALA A 423 -23.98 -4.71 9.50
N LEU A 424 -23.68 -5.32 8.36
CA LEU A 424 -22.99 -6.61 8.32
C LEU A 424 -21.61 -6.43 8.96
N GLY A 425 -21.49 -6.88 10.22
CA GLY A 425 -20.20 -6.90 10.88
C GLY A 425 -19.28 -7.99 10.29
N PRO A 426 -17.95 -7.90 10.48
CA PRO A 426 -17.01 -8.91 10.01
C PRO A 426 -17.30 -10.32 10.54
N SER A 427 -17.98 -10.45 11.69
CA SER A 427 -18.40 -11.71 12.27
C SER A 427 -19.39 -12.50 11.40
N ALA A 428 -20.17 -11.82 10.54
CA ALA A 428 -21.11 -12.45 9.62
C ALA A 428 -20.43 -13.07 8.37
N LEU A 429 -19.15 -12.78 8.13
CA LEU A 429 -18.41 -13.35 7.00
C LEU A 429 -18.23 -14.87 7.18
N PRO A 430 -18.24 -15.68 6.10
CA PRO A 430 -17.92 -17.10 6.18
C PRO A 430 -16.42 -17.31 6.54
N ASP A 431 -16.10 -18.43 7.16
CA ASP A 431 -14.70 -18.73 7.56
C ASP A 431 -13.73 -18.81 6.38
N ALA A 432 -14.22 -19.17 5.19
CA ALA A 432 -13.43 -19.19 3.97
C ALA A 432 -13.17 -17.78 3.38
N ALA A 433 -13.83 -16.73 3.90
CA ALA A 433 -13.67 -15.36 3.38
C ALA A 433 -12.23 -14.89 3.58
N VAL A 434 -11.57 -14.45 2.50
CA VAL A 434 -10.21 -13.92 2.53
C VAL A 434 -10.23 -12.50 3.08
N ILE A 435 -9.69 -12.32 4.27
CA ILE A 435 -9.59 -11.02 4.96
C ILE A 435 -8.36 -10.24 4.51
N CYS A 436 -7.21 -10.89 4.49
CA CYS A 436 -5.95 -10.30 4.02
C CYS A 436 -5.58 -10.86 2.65
N SER A 437 -5.71 -10.06 1.58
CA SER A 437 -5.34 -10.46 0.21
C SER A 437 -3.84 -10.62 0.05
N CYS A 438 -3.02 -9.76 0.67
CA CYS A 438 -1.55 -9.79 0.51
C CYS A 438 -0.92 -11.11 1.00
N HIS A 439 -1.53 -11.76 1.99
CA HIS A 439 -1.03 -13.01 2.58
C HIS A 439 -2.04 -14.14 2.50
N HIS A 440 -3.13 -13.93 1.76
CA HIS A 440 -4.23 -14.90 1.57
C HIS A 440 -4.77 -15.49 2.89
N VAL A 441 -4.91 -14.63 3.92
CA VAL A 441 -5.36 -15.07 5.25
C VAL A 441 -6.88 -15.00 5.33
N THR A 442 -7.51 -16.16 5.62
CA THR A 442 -8.96 -16.27 5.76
C THR A 442 -9.43 -15.90 7.16
N LYS A 443 -10.74 -15.63 7.32
CA LYS A 443 -11.37 -15.46 8.63
C LYS A 443 -11.13 -16.68 9.53
N GLY A 444 -11.26 -17.90 8.98
CA GLY A 444 -11.01 -19.14 9.74
C GLY A 444 -9.58 -19.22 10.27
N ALA A 445 -8.57 -18.79 9.52
CA ALA A 445 -7.18 -18.74 9.98
C ALA A 445 -6.99 -17.72 11.12
N ILE A 446 -7.67 -16.56 11.05
CA ILE A 446 -7.65 -15.55 12.14
C ILE A 446 -8.29 -16.12 13.41
N ARG A 447 -9.45 -16.79 13.29
CA ARG A 447 -10.13 -17.45 14.40
C ARG A 447 -9.25 -18.51 15.03
N GLY A 448 -8.62 -19.37 14.21
CA GLY A 448 -7.68 -20.39 14.70
C GLY A 448 -6.48 -19.78 15.44
N ALA A 449 -5.96 -18.63 14.99
CA ALA A 449 -4.89 -17.94 15.70
C ALA A 449 -5.31 -17.50 17.12
N VAL A 450 -6.55 -17.06 17.30
CA VAL A 450 -7.09 -16.72 18.64
C VAL A 450 -7.40 -17.97 19.45
N ALA A 451 -8.16 -18.93 18.88
CA ALA A 451 -8.68 -20.08 19.60
C ALA A 451 -7.61 -21.15 19.92
N ASP A 452 -6.75 -21.46 18.93
CA ASP A 452 -5.82 -22.60 19.00
C ASP A 452 -4.41 -22.17 19.41
N HIS A 453 -3.98 -20.96 19.02
CA HIS A 453 -2.64 -20.42 19.31
C HIS A 453 -2.63 -19.42 20.46
N GLY A 454 -3.79 -19.10 21.04
CA GLY A 454 -3.91 -18.27 22.23
C GLY A 454 -3.53 -16.81 22.00
N CYS A 455 -3.63 -16.29 20.75
CA CYS A 455 -3.40 -14.89 20.47
C CYS A 455 -4.45 -14.02 21.19
N THR A 456 -4.01 -13.05 21.98
CA THR A 456 -4.86 -12.18 22.81
C THR A 456 -5.05 -10.77 22.22
N GLY A 457 -4.50 -10.53 21.02
CA GLY A 457 -4.61 -9.23 20.37
C GLY A 457 -4.17 -9.23 18.91
N THR A 458 -4.50 -8.15 18.22
CA THR A 458 -4.21 -7.97 16.78
C THR A 458 -2.72 -8.08 16.47
N ALA A 459 -1.84 -7.58 17.33
CA ALA A 459 -0.39 -7.64 17.12
C ALA A 459 0.14 -9.10 17.10
N GLU A 460 -0.40 -9.96 17.95
CA GLU A 460 -0.02 -11.37 18.00
C GLU A 460 -0.58 -12.14 16.80
N VAL A 461 -1.84 -11.86 16.42
CA VAL A 461 -2.45 -12.43 15.21
C VAL A 461 -1.68 -12.02 13.94
N LYS A 462 -1.19 -10.77 13.85
CA LYS A 462 -0.30 -10.33 12.76
C LYS A 462 0.99 -11.16 12.71
N LYS A 463 1.60 -11.46 13.87
CA LYS A 463 2.81 -12.30 13.95
C LYS A 463 2.52 -13.74 13.52
N CYS A 464 1.39 -14.32 13.98
CA CYS A 464 1.02 -15.70 13.67
C CYS A 464 0.62 -15.91 12.21
N THR A 465 -0.15 -14.95 11.64
CA THR A 465 -0.81 -15.15 10.34
C THR A 465 -0.23 -14.27 9.22
N LYS A 466 0.60 -13.27 9.55
CA LYS A 466 1.05 -12.19 8.67
C LYS A 466 -0.09 -11.30 8.14
N ALA A 467 -1.35 -11.49 8.59
CA ALA A 467 -2.45 -10.61 8.20
C ALA A 467 -2.17 -9.17 8.63
N GLY A 468 -2.37 -8.21 7.71
CA GLY A 468 -2.19 -6.78 8.00
C GLY A 468 -0.75 -6.28 8.02
N THR A 469 0.23 -7.09 7.58
CA THR A 469 1.64 -6.69 7.48
C THR A 469 2.07 -6.27 6.06
N GLY A 470 1.17 -6.36 5.07
CA GLY A 470 1.40 -5.87 3.70
C GLY A 470 0.79 -4.48 3.49
N CYS A 471 -0.18 -4.34 2.58
CA CYS A 471 -0.81 -3.05 2.24
C CYS A 471 -1.63 -2.39 3.36
N GLY A 472 -1.85 -3.07 4.51
CA GLY A 472 -2.56 -2.52 5.66
C GLY A 472 -4.09 -2.41 5.53
N SER A 473 -4.68 -2.58 4.36
CA SER A 473 -6.14 -2.35 4.12
C SER A 473 -7.06 -3.22 4.99
N CYS A 474 -6.60 -4.41 5.41
CA CYS A 474 -7.37 -5.33 6.24
C CYS A 474 -7.26 -5.07 7.76
N VAL A 475 -6.40 -4.18 8.23
CA VAL A 475 -6.06 -4.01 9.66
C VAL A 475 -7.30 -3.70 10.51
N LYS A 476 -8.19 -2.83 10.02
CA LYS A 476 -9.42 -2.47 10.74
C LYS A 476 -10.35 -3.69 10.93
N VAL A 477 -10.58 -4.45 9.86
CA VAL A 477 -11.43 -5.65 9.88
C VAL A 477 -10.77 -6.76 10.71
N LEU A 478 -9.46 -6.90 10.60
CA LEU A 478 -8.68 -7.83 11.41
C LEU A 478 -8.88 -7.55 12.90
N GLY A 479 -8.76 -6.29 13.33
CA GLY A 479 -9.00 -5.89 14.72
C GLY A 479 -10.42 -6.26 15.18
N GLN A 480 -11.44 -5.92 14.40
CA GLN A 480 -12.83 -6.23 14.71
C GLN A 480 -13.09 -7.74 14.81
N LEU A 481 -12.46 -8.56 13.95
CA LEU A 481 -12.57 -10.03 14.02
C LEU A 481 -11.88 -10.59 15.26
N VAL A 482 -10.68 -10.10 15.58
CA VAL A 482 -9.93 -10.52 16.77
C VAL A 482 -10.73 -10.19 18.03
N ASP A 483 -11.25 -8.97 18.14
CA ASP A 483 -12.06 -8.54 19.28
C ASP A 483 -13.32 -9.40 19.44
N ALA A 484 -14.04 -9.64 18.34
CA ALA A 484 -15.24 -10.47 18.36
C ALA A 484 -14.94 -11.93 18.76
N GLU A 485 -13.81 -12.48 18.32
CA GLU A 485 -13.42 -13.85 18.65
C GLU A 485 -12.95 -13.97 20.11
N LEU A 486 -12.23 -12.96 20.62
CA LEU A 486 -11.85 -12.90 22.04
C LEU A 486 -13.09 -12.83 22.93
N GLU A 487 -14.06 -11.97 22.60
CA GLU A 487 -15.34 -11.87 23.33
C GLU A 487 -16.11 -13.20 23.29
N ALA A 488 -16.16 -13.86 22.12
CA ALA A 488 -16.82 -15.17 21.98
C ALA A 488 -16.16 -16.27 22.84
N ASN A 489 -14.85 -16.17 23.08
CA ASN A 489 -14.09 -17.06 23.95
C ASN A 489 -14.10 -16.61 25.43
N GLY A 490 -14.89 -15.59 25.80
CA GLY A 490 -15.01 -15.09 27.17
C GLY A 490 -13.83 -14.26 27.67
N ILE A 491 -12.99 -13.79 26.76
CA ILE A 491 -11.85 -12.91 27.05
C ILE A 491 -12.32 -11.46 26.94
N ALA A 492 -12.19 -10.69 28.01
CA ALA A 492 -12.57 -9.29 27.99
C ALA A 492 -11.62 -8.47 27.09
N VAL A 493 -12.17 -7.80 26.08
CA VAL A 493 -11.42 -6.92 25.18
C VAL A 493 -11.33 -5.52 25.79
N ASP A 494 -10.12 -5.03 25.94
CA ASP A 494 -9.88 -3.65 26.36
C ASP A 494 -10.11 -2.69 25.18
N LYS A 495 -11.30 -2.07 25.12
CA LYS A 495 -11.69 -1.10 24.09
C LYS A 495 -11.24 0.32 24.42
N GLY A 496 -10.51 0.52 25.51
CA GLY A 496 -9.99 1.82 25.91
C GLY A 496 -9.07 2.47 24.87
N LEU A 497 -9.00 3.80 24.88
CA LEU A 497 -8.15 4.55 23.97
C LEU A 497 -6.69 4.08 24.06
N CYS A 498 -6.22 3.79 25.28
CA CYS A 498 -4.85 3.33 25.56
C CYS A 498 -4.75 2.81 27.00
N GLY A 499 -3.56 2.40 27.43
CA GLY A 499 -3.29 2.02 28.82
C GLY A 499 -3.59 3.10 29.87
N CYS A 500 -3.75 4.36 29.46
CA CYS A 500 -4.10 5.48 30.36
C CYS A 500 -5.61 5.68 30.52
N PHE A 501 -6.42 5.36 29.51
CA PHE A 501 -7.87 5.53 29.52
C PHE A 501 -8.59 4.23 29.17
N ALA A 502 -9.59 3.89 29.99
CA ALA A 502 -10.49 2.78 29.73
C ALA A 502 -11.61 3.14 28.74
N GLN A 503 -11.87 4.43 28.57
CA GLN A 503 -12.84 4.93 27.60
C GLN A 503 -12.26 4.95 26.19
N THR A 504 -13.11 4.75 25.21
CA THR A 504 -12.84 4.97 23.79
C THR A 504 -12.68 6.46 23.51
N ARG A 505 -12.13 6.82 22.33
CA ARG A 505 -12.06 8.21 21.89
C ARG A 505 -13.43 8.89 21.83
N ALA A 506 -14.47 8.17 21.41
CA ALA A 506 -15.85 8.68 21.33
C ALA A 506 -16.41 8.94 22.74
N GLU A 507 -16.24 8.03 23.69
CA GLU A 507 -16.68 8.21 25.07
C GLU A 507 -15.90 9.35 25.78
N LEU A 508 -14.62 9.52 25.48
CA LEU A 508 -13.86 10.68 25.96
C LEU A 508 -14.38 11.98 25.37
N TYR A 509 -14.74 12.01 24.08
CA TYR A 509 -15.34 13.17 23.45
C TYR A 509 -16.66 13.58 24.15
N GLU A 510 -17.57 12.63 24.37
CA GLU A 510 -18.81 12.85 25.10
C GLU A 510 -18.57 13.27 26.56
N THR A 511 -17.58 12.69 27.21
CA THR A 511 -17.17 13.05 28.58
C THR A 511 -16.69 14.50 28.67
N VAL A 512 -15.81 14.91 27.74
CA VAL A 512 -15.29 16.29 27.65
C VAL A 512 -16.45 17.27 27.40
N LEU A 513 -17.35 16.95 26.48
CA LEU A 513 -18.49 17.79 26.14
C LEU A 513 -19.46 17.92 27.32
N ALA A 514 -19.84 16.79 27.94
CA ALA A 514 -20.81 16.77 29.04
C ALA A 514 -20.31 17.45 30.32
N LEU A 515 -19.05 17.24 30.64
CA LEU A 515 -18.42 17.79 31.85
C LEU A 515 -17.73 19.15 31.61
N ARG A 516 -17.74 19.64 30.37
CA ARG A 516 -17.08 20.88 29.94
C ARG A 516 -15.60 20.96 30.39
N LEU A 517 -14.88 19.84 30.22
CA LEU A 517 -13.48 19.77 30.59
C LEU A 517 -12.63 20.54 29.55
N THR A 518 -11.68 21.32 30.04
CA THR A 518 -10.83 22.17 29.19
C THR A 518 -9.34 21.81 29.26
N SER A 519 -8.96 20.84 30.11
CA SER A 519 -7.57 20.48 30.37
C SER A 519 -7.38 18.96 30.23
N TYR A 520 -6.31 18.57 29.54
CA TYR A 520 -5.87 17.18 29.43
C TYR A 520 -5.59 16.56 30.80
N ARG A 521 -4.88 17.30 31.67
CA ARG A 521 -4.52 16.84 33.01
C ARG A 521 -5.76 16.60 33.88
N GLU A 522 -6.77 17.45 33.78
CA GLU A 522 -8.01 17.28 34.51
C GLU A 522 -8.78 16.03 34.01
N LEU A 523 -8.82 15.82 32.68
CA LEU A 523 -9.44 14.62 32.09
C LEU A 523 -8.70 13.35 32.54
N LEU A 524 -7.37 13.34 32.48
CA LEU A 524 -6.55 12.21 32.90
C LEU A 524 -6.72 11.89 34.39
N ARG A 525 -6.68 12.90 35.25
CA ARG A 525 -6.86 12.74 36.69
C ARG A 525 -8.24 12.20 37.06
N ARG A 526 -9.31 12.65 36.38
CA ARG A 526 -10.69 12.24 36.70
C ARG A 526 -11.09 10.91 36.07
N HIS A 527 -10.66 10.68 34.85
CA HIS A 527 -11.13 9.58 34.01
C HIS A 527 -10.04 8.60 33.58
N GLY A 528 -8.77 8.90 33.89
CA GLY A 528 -7.66 7.98 33.66
C GLY A 528 -7.77 6.71 34.51
N ARG A 529 -7.16 5.62 34.06
CA ARG A 529 -6.98 4.39 34.85
C ARG A 529 -6.18 4.70 36.12
N GLU A 530 -6.38 3.91 37.16
CA GLU A 530 -5.83 4.19 38.50
C GLU A 530 -4.32 4.46 38.48
N GLY A 531 -3.55 3.71 37.71
CA GLY A 531 -2.09 3.92 37.59
C GLY A 531 -1.66 5.06 36.67
N ALA A 532 -2.57 5.70 35.93
CA ALA A 532 -2.26 6.78 34.97
C ALA A 532 -2.68 8.16 35.44
N ARG A 533 -3.51 8.26 36.50
CA ARG A 533 -4.15 9.53 36.94
C ARG A 533 -3.15 10.62 37.38
N ASP A 534 -2.04 10.20 37.94
CA ASP A 534 -0.98 11.11 38.42
C ASP A 534 0.21 11.20 37.45
N GLY A 535 0.09 10.51 36.28
CA GLY A 535 1.09 10.50 35.21
C GLY A 535 0.93 11.63 34.21
N GLU A 536 1.84 11.64 33.22
CA GLU A 536 1.81 12.59 32.11
C GLU A 536 0.99 12.09 30.91
N GLY A 537 0.48 10.85 30.97
CA GLY A 537 -0.18 10.18 29.85
C GLY A 537 0.83 9.53 28.88
N CYS A 538 0.36 9.09 27.73
CA CYS A 538 1.18 8.40 26.73
C CYS A 538 1.02 9.06 25.34
N GLU A 539 1.88 8.65 24.40
CA GLU A 539 1.91 9.14 23.01
C GLU A 539 0.61 8.92 22.25
N VAL A 540 -0.26 8.00 22.70
CA VAL A 540 -1.57 7.75 22.09
C VAL A 540 -2.62 8.72 22.61
N CYS A 541 -2.73 8.89 23.93
CA CYS A 541 -3.81 9.72 24.50
C CYS A 541 -3.53 11.22 24.42
N LYS A 542 -2.28 11.67 24.46
CA LYS A 542 -1.95 13.09 24.34
C LYS A 542 -2.52 13.71 23.06
N PRO A 543 -2.15 13.26 21.85
CA PRO A 543 -2.67 13.85 20.61
C PRO A 543 -4.18 13.60 20.42
N ALA A 544 -4.69 12.43 20.84
CA ALA A 544 -6.11 12.13 20.72
C ALA A 544 -6.98 13.06 21.57
N VAL A 545 -6.60 13.31 22.83
CA VAL A 545 -7.32 14.22 23.72
C VAL A 545 -7.12 15.68 23.32
N ALA A 546 -5.92 16.07 22.87
CA ALA A 546 -5.67 17.41 22.34
C ALA A 546 -6.60 17.72 21.15
N SER A 547 -6.76 16.76 20.23
CA SER A 547 -7.71 16.86 19.11
C SER A 547 -9.17 16.99 19.59
N ILE A 548 -9.58 16.25 20.63
CA ILE A 548 -10.91 16.35 21.21
C ILE A 548 -11.13 17.75 21.82
N LEU A 549 -10.20 18.21 22.65
CA LEU A 549 -10.29 19.52 23.29
C LEU A 549 -10.31 20.67 22.28
N ALA A 550 -9.49 20.60 21.23
CA ALA A 550 -9.48 21.59 20.16
C ALA A 550 -10.81 21.63 19.39
N SER A 551 -11.38 20.47 19.06
CA SER A 551 -12.66 20.38 18.35
C SER A 551 -13.86 20.86 19.18
N LEU A 552 -13.80 20.72 20.50
CA LEU A 552 -14.84 21.10 21.44
C LEU A 552 -14.65 22.50 22.08
N ALA A 553 -13.53 23.15 21.85
CA ALA A 553 -13.22 24.44 22.46
C ALA A 553 -14.36 25.47 22.38
N PRO A 554 -15.03 25.68 21.23
CA PRO A 554 -16.18 26.59 21.13
C PRO A 554 -17.40 26.13 21.96
N ALA A 555 -17.62 24.82 22.08
CA ALA A 555 -18.78 24.24 22.77
C ALA A 555 -18.63 24.22 24.29
N VAL A 556 -17.39 24.09 24.81
CA VAL A 556 -17.12 24.08 26.26
C VAL A 556 -16.82 25.46 26.84
N GLY A 557 -16.80 26.51 25.99
CA GLY A 557 -16.56 27.89 26.42
C GLY A 557 -15.10 28.16 26.75
N ALA A 558 -14.19 27.40 26.17
CA ALA A 558 -12.76 27.61 26.28
C ALA A 558 -12.29 28.56 25.17
N ASP A 559 -11.43 29.54 25.50
CA ASP A 559 -10.73 30.29 24.47
C ASP A 559 -9.84 29.35 23.65
N ALA A 560 -9.80 29.53 22.32
CA ALA A 560 -8.98 28.74 21.40
C ALA A 560 -7.45 28.88 21.69
N HIS A 561 -7.08 29.67 22.67
CA HIS A 561 -5.73 29.92 23.19
C HIS A 561 -5.42 29.18 24.50
N ILE A 562 -6.08 28.05 24.77
CA ILE A 562 -5.69 27.18 25.89
C ILE A 562 -4.38 26.46 25.53
N LEU A 563 -3.34 27.25 25.42
CA LEU A 563 -1.96 26.79 25.27
C LEU A 563 -1.13 27.33 26.43
N ASP A 564 -1.61 27.13 27.64
CA ASP A 564 -0.71 27.25 28.80
C ASP A 564 0.18 26.02 28.89
N GLY A 565 1.43 26.18 29.21
CA GLY A 565 2.56 25.25 29.27
C GLY A 565 2.35 23.72 29.27
N GLU A 566 1.15 23.26 29.65
CA GLU A 566 0.75 21.86 29.56
C GLU A 566 0.40 21.41 28.14
N GLN A 567 -0.02 22.33 27.27
CA GLN A 567 -0.32 22.04 25.84
C GLN A 567 0.90 22.27 24.95
N ALA A 568 1.90 23.02 25.36
CA ALA A 568 3.18 23.04 24.65
C ALA A 568 3.81 21.65 24.61
N ALA A 569 3.69 20.87 25.70
CA ALA A 569 4.09 19.45 25.73
C ALA A 569 3.21 18.52 24.84
N LEU A 570 2.00 18.94 24.45
CA LEU A 570 1.12 18.21 23.51
C LEU A 570 1.43 18.60 22.05
N GLN A 571 1.96 19.80 21.81
CA GLN A 571 2.42 20.23 20.49
C GLN A 571 3.80 19.66 20.13
N ASP A 572 4.70 19.47 21.09
CA ASP A 572 5.99 18.80 20.88
C ASP A 572 5.85 17.34 20.39
N THR A 573 4.68 16.71 20.57
CA THR A 573 4.37 15.37 20.02
C THR A 573 3.76 15.41 18.61
N ASN A 574 3.42 16.59 18.07
CA ASN A 574 2.96 16.77 16.69
C ASN A 574 4.09 17.19 15.72
N ASP A 575 5.30 17.43 16.24
CA ASP A 575 6.50 17.71 15.47
C ASP A 575 7.38 16.44 15.26
N HIS A 576 6.80 15.26 15.52
CA HIS A 576 7.42 13.96 15.27
C HIS A 576 6.57 13.09 14.36
#